data_c0ba961f661cbe2d531df6e4f47e7ef5
#
_entry.id   c0ba961f661cbe2d531df6e4f47e7ef5
#
_cell.length_a   1.000
_cell.length_b   1.000
_cell.length_c   1.000
_cell.angle_alpha   90.00
_cell.angle_beta   90.00
_cell.angle_gamma   90.00
#
_symmetry.space_group_name_H-M   'P 1'
#
loop_
_entity.id
_entity.type
_entity.pdbx_description
1 polymer ?
#
loop_
_entity_poly.entity_id
_entity_poly.type
_entity_poly.pdbx_seq_one_letter_code
_entity_poly.pdbx_strand_id
1 'polypeptide(L)'
;MIYYTTDNLAASVELKDVPDVGYAALYEDLSERLKQRRYHVVHYFAVPDGEALRFYLLLADDEEHRVMISSFRMEYYDDVALPSLTALHPALHPFEREIAELYNVEFDSMPWCKPLRFSFDRRNRNSTIDNYPFYSIEGDSLHEVNVGPIHAGIIEPGAFRFICNGENVLHLEIALGYQHRGVEHEFAATQNRLRQTLIAESIAGDSAIAHSTAYCTTVEKLGLGTASEALSTERTVALELERMAMHIADTGALSMDVGYQLGQVACEALRTMTINTTQAWCGNRFGKGLIRPAGTNKPLTQEKIRMIAENVKEIRHRYNEVVEDIASSPSLLSRFEQCGIVPKTEMARIGGVGMAARASGVGRDIRLSHPFGAYTRLQHKMVLQHDGDVMARLRMRCDEVLQSADYIVALLEGYAPAEISRPDYCSPLKARSLAFSLVEGWRGEICHVALTDTQGAIATYKIKDPSLHNWLALALAVRGEGISDFPICNKSFNLSYCGHDL
;
A
#
# COMPACT_ATOMS: atom_id res chain seq x y z
N MET A 1 -7.58 25.86 16.04
CA MET A 1 -7.45 24.37 16.02
C MET A 1 -6.80 24.02 14.68
N ILE A 2 -5.68 23.33 14.70
CA ILE A 2 -4.93 23.00 13.46
C ILE A 2 -5.57 21.81 12.73
N TYR A 3 -6.16 20.87 13.46
CA TYR A 3 -6.69 19.63 12.90
C TYR A 3 -8.15 19.39 13.28
N TYR A 4 -8.90 18.82 12.35
CA TYR A 4 -10.10 18.05 12.64
C TYR A 4 -9.67 16.62 13.00
N THR A 5 -10.10 16.10 14.14
CA THR A 5 -9.69 14.78 14.64
C THR A 5 -10.82 13.78 14.54
N THR A 6 -10.55 12.63 13.94
CA THR A 6 -11.51 11.54 13.71
C THR A 6 -10.81 10.19 13.86
N ASP A 7 -11.43 9.10 13.44
CA ASP A 7 -10.84 7.76 13.41
C ASP A 7 -11.20 7.00 12.11
N ASN A 8 -10.61 5.81 11.93
CA ASN A 8 -10.82 5.01 10.73
C ASN A 8 -12.23 4.37 10.65
N LEU A 9 -13.05 4.46 11.66
CA LEU A 9 -14.42 3.92 11.65
C LEU A 9 -15.48 5.03 11.46
N ALA A 10 -15.09 6.28 11.67
CA ALA A 10 -15.99 7.42 11.60
C ALA A 10 -16.56 7.62 10.18
N ALA A 11 -17.70 8.27 10.13
CA ALA A 11 -18.32 8.73 8.89
C ALA A 11 -17.47 9.82 8.21
N SER A 12 -17.91 10.26 7.03
CA SER A 12 -17.30 11.38 6.31
C SER A 12 -17.33 12.69 7.12
N VAL A 13 -16.36 13.55 6.85
CA VAL A 13 -16.21 14.90 7.41
C VAL A 13 -16.71 15.91 6.38
N GLU A 14 -17.52 16.90 6.80
CA GLU A 14 -17.88 18.00 5.90
C GLU A 14 -16.66 18.87 5.62
N LEU A 15 -16.43 19.27 4.37
CA LEU A 15 -15.25 20.04 3.98
C LEU A 15 -15.13 21.37 4.73
N LYS A 16 -16.26 21.96 5.16
CA LYS A 16 -16.26 23.19 5.95
C LYS A 16 -15.73 23.01 7.39
N ASP A 17 -15.75 21.77 7.91
CA ASP A 17 -15.28 21.43 9.25
C ASP A 17 -13.78 21.10 9.28
N VAL A 18 -13.16 20.89 8.10
CA VAL A 18 -11.71 20.73 7.98
C VAL A 18 -11.05 22.09 8.15
N PRO A 19 -10.19 22.29 9.17
CA PRO A 19 -9.54 23.57 9.39
C PRO A 19 -8.72 24.02 8.19
N ASP A 20 -8.89 25.29 7.80
CA ASP A 20 -8.04 25.99 6.84
C ASP A 20 -7.01 26.80 7.63
N VAL A 21 -5.74 26.39 7.60
CA VAL A 21 -4.68 26.96 8.42
C VAL A 21 -3.60 27.58 7.54
N GLY A 22 -2.80 28.50 8.08
CA GLY A 22 -1.61 28.99 7.34
C GLY A 22 -0.56 27.90 7.25
N TYR A 23 0.11 27.78 6.08
CA TYR A 23 1.14 26.77 5.86
C TYR A 23 2.25 26.81 6.93
N ALA A 24 2.69 28.01 7.34
CA ALA A 24 3.72 28.16 8.35
C ALA A 24 3.35 27.49 9.69
N ALA A 25 2.11 27.64 10.13
CA ALA A 25 1.63 27.01 11.36
C ALA A 25 1.55 25.48 11.24
N LEU A 26 1.13 24.97 10.08
CA LEU A 26 1.12 23.54 9.80
C LEU A 26 2.54 22.96 9.73
N TYR A 27 3.45 23.66 9.08
CA TYR A 27 4.85 23.29 8.96
C TYR A 27 5.53 23.17 10.33
N GLU A 28 5.33 24.17 11.20
CA GLU A 28 5.87 24.19 12.56
C GLU A 28 5.32 23.02 13.40
N ASP A 29 3.99 22.81 13.38
CA ASP A 29 3.36 21.72 14.16
C ASP A 29 3.84 20.35 13.65
N LEU A 30 3.90 20.13 12.33
CA LEU A 30 4.39 18.87 11.75
C LEU A 30 5.87 18.63 12.09
N SER A 31 6.70 19.67 12.08
CA SER A 31 8.11 19.56 12.42
C SER A 31 8.34 18.99 13.82
N GLU A 32 7.43 19.29 14.75
CA GLU A 32 7.47 18.77 16.12
C GLU A 32 6.82 17.39 16.27
N ARG A 33 5.65 17.19 15.63
CA ARG A 33 4.93 15.90 15.74
C ARG A 33 5.68 14.75 15.10
N LEU A 34 6.23 14.94 13.90
CA LEU A 34 6.92 13.88 13.17
C LEU A 34 8.27 13.45 13.79
N LYS A 35 8.76 14.15 14.81
CA LYS A 35 9.84 13.66 15.69
C LYS A 35 9.38 12.50 16.57
N GLN A 36 8.09 12.37 16.82
CA GLN A 36 7.49 11.33 17.65
C GLN A 36 7.01 10.18 16.77
N ARG A 37 7.43 8.95 17.09
CA ARG A 37 7.13 7.75 16.26
C ARG A 37 5.66 7.38 16.21
N ARG A 38 4.84 7.90 17.12
CA ARG A 38 3.39 7.68 17.13
C ARG A 38 2.69 8.34 15.94
N TYR A 39 3.27 9.39 15.37
CA TYR A 39 2.70 10.11 14.25
C TYR A 39 3.29 9.64 12.92
N HIS A 40 2.44 9.53 11.89
CA HIS A 40 2.89 9.37 10.51
C HIS A 40 1.92 10.03 9.52
N VAL A 41 2.43 10.47 8.40
CA VAL A 41 1.61 11.05 7.34
C VAL A 41 0.95 9.92 6.56
N VAL A 42 -0.39 9.89 6.62
CA VAL A 42 -1.22 8.94 5.88
C VAL A 42 -1.32 9.35 4.42
N HIS A 43 -1.64 10.62 4.18
CA HIS A 43 -1.72 11.20 2.84
C HIS A 43 -1.49 12.71 2.88
N TYR A 44 -0.87 13.24 1.82
CA TYR A 44 -0.72 14.67 1.59
C TYR A 44 -0.88 14.94 0.09
N PHE A 45 -1.82 15.80 -0.27
CA PHE A 45 -2.16 16.06 -1.68
C PHE A 45 -2.76 17.46 -1.85
N ALA A 46 -2.77 17.96 -3.08
CA ALA A 46 -3.41 19.20 -3.46
C ALA A 46 -4.53 18.95 -4.47
N VAL A 47 -5.49 19.86 -4.50
CA VAL A 47 -6.58 19.88 -5.49
C VAL A 47 -6.84 21.30 -5.95
N PRO A 48 -7.31 21.52 -7.20
CA PRO A 48 -7.75 22.83 -7.65
C PRO A 48 -8.93 23.37 -6.82
N ASP A 49 -8.88 24.65 -6.44
CA ASP A 49 -9.93 25.36 -5.69
C ASP A 49 -10.13 26.77 -6.30
N GLY A 50 -10.81 26.84 -7.43
CA GLY A 50 -10.93 28.05 -8.23
C GLY A 50 -9.60 28.44 -8.87
N GLU A 51 -9.11 29.64 -8.54
CA GLU A 51 -7.77 30.16 -8.97
C GLU A 51 -6.66 29.81 -8.00
N ALA A 52 -6.92 28.90 -7.04
CA ALA A 52 -5.97 28.47 -6.02
C ALA A 52 -5.80 26.96 -6.02
N LEU A 53 -4.84 26.50 -5.21
CA LEU A 53 -4.71 25.11 -4.79
C LEU A 53 -5.11 24.99 -3.33
N ARG A 54 -5.91 23.99 -3.02
CA ARG A 54 -6.19 23.57 -1.64
C ARG A 54 -5.45 22.28 -1.35
N PHE A 55 -4.65 22.33 -0.30
CA PHE A 55 -3.88 21.20 0.17
C PHE A 55 -4.62 20.51 1.32
N TYR A 56 -4.56 19.21 1.36
CA TYR A 56 -5.08 18.37 2.43
C TYR A 56 -3.99 17.49 2.99
N LEU A 57 -3.91 17.43 4.31
CA LEU A 57 -3.02 16.56 5.04
C LEU A 57 -3.83 15.66 5.97
N LEU A 58 -3.56 14.35 5.91
CA LEU A 58 -4.05 13.35 6.85
C LEU A 58 -2.86 12.83 7.64
N LEU A 59 -2.87 13.04 8.96
CA LEU A 59 -1.83 12.63 9.90
C LEU A 59 -2.43 11.63 10.89
N ALA A 60 -1.88 10.43 10.97
CA ALA A 60 -2.31 9.44 11.95
C ALA A 60 -1.57 9.58 13.27
N ASP A 61 -2.27 9.30 14.35
CA ASP A 61 -1.76 9.07 15.70
C ASP A 61 -2.05 7.61 16.05
N ASP A 62 -1.01 6.78 15.96
CA ASP A 62 -1.12 5.32 16.10
C ASP A 62 -1.45 4.89 17.55
N GLU A 63 -1.09 5.71 18.55
CA GLU A 63 -1.35 5.40 19.96
C GLU A 63 -2.77 5.75 20.39
N GLU A 64 -3.30 6.88 19.89
CA GLU A 64 -4.66 7.32 20.18
C GLU A 64 -5.70 6.79 19.18
N HIS A 65 -5.26 6.00 18.18
CA HIS A 65 -6.12 5.46 17.11
C HIS A 65 -6.89 6.54 16.35
N ARG A 66 -6.27 7.72 16.15
CA ARG A 66 -6.89 8.91 15.55
C ARG A 66 -6.24 9.28 14.23
N VAL A 67 -7.05 9.86 13.37
CA VAL A 67 -6.57 10.52 12.14
C VAL A 67 -6.93 12.00 12.22
N MET A 68 -5.94 12.84 12.05
CA MET A 68 -6.03 14.30 12.12
C MET A 68 -5.98 14.87 10.71
N ILE A 69 -6.97 15.67 10.34
CA ILE A 69 -7.13 16.24 9.00
C ILE A 69 -6.97 17.75 9.09
N SER A 70 -6.13 18.29 8.22
CA SER A 70 -5.90 19.73 8.09
C SER A 70 -5.90 20.14 6.62
N SER A 71 -6.15 21.40 6.34
CA SER A 71 -6.01 21.95 4.99
C SER A 71 -5.38 23.34 5.03
N PHE A 72 -4.82 23.76 3.90
CA PHE A 72 -4.41 25.15 3.64
C PHE A 72 -4.63 25.49 2.17
N ARG A 73 -4.66 26.78 1.88
CA ARG A 73 -4.87 27.31 0.54
C ARG A 73 -3.64 28.10 0.08
N MET A 74 -3.27 27.95 -1.19
CA MET A 74 -2.20 28.68 -1.85
C MET A 74 -2.73 29.21 -3.18
N GLU A 75 -2.56 30.52 -3.42
CA GLU A 75 -2.94 31.12 -4.70
C GLU A 75 -1.96 30.68 -5.80
N TYR A 76 -2.46 30.44 -7.02
CA TYR A 76 -1.63 29.97 -8.14
C TYR A 76 -0.60 30.98 -8.64
N TYR A 77 -0.78 32.24 -8.29
CA TYR A 77 0.06 33.36 -8.77
C TYR A 77 1.12 33.75 -7.75
N ASP A 78 1.16 33.09 -6.62
CA ASP A 78 2.22 33.31 -5.66
C ASP A 78 3.50 32.62 -6.18
N ASP A 79 4.44 33.41 -6.73
CA ASP A 79 5.82 32.98 -7.04
C ASP A 79 6.59 32.61 -5.74
N VAL A 80 5.91 32.06 -4.76
CA VAL A 80 6.44 31.72 -3.45
C VAL A 80 6.64 30.24 -3.36
N ALA A 81 7.88 29.80 -3.29
CA ALA A 81 8.20 28.43 -2.97
C ALA A 81 7.79 28.11 -1.52
N LEU A 82 7.13 26.96 -1.32
CA LEU A 82 6.81 26.45 0.00
C LEU A 82 8.05 25.78 0.63
N PRO A 83 8.42 26.05 1.89
CA PRO A 83 9.41 25.24 2.59
C PRO A 83 9.06 23.75 2.52
N SER A 84 10.01 22.91 2.08
CA SER A 84 9.76 21.49 1.89
C SER A 84 9.60 20.75 3.22
N LEU A 85 8.49 20.06 3.39
CA LEU A 85 8.29 19.10 4.49
C LEU A 85 9.20 17.88 4.33
N THR A 86 9.54 17.49 3.11
CA THR A 86 10.49 16.39 2.83
C THR A 86 11.88 16.69 3.41
N ALA A 87 12.29 17.95 3.45
CA ALA A 87 13.55 18.35 4.06
C ALA A 87 13.59 18.04 5.57
N LEU A 88 12.44 18.13 6.24
CA LEU A 88 12.27 17.77 7.65
C LEU A 88 12.07 16.27 7.84
N HIS A 89 11.23 15.67 7.01
CA HIS A 89 10.82 14.27 7.15
C HIS A 89 10.75 13.57 5.78
N PRO A 90 11.77 12.78 5.43
CA PRO A 90 11.87 12.14 4.10
C PRO A 90 10.66 11.31 3.67
N ALA A 91 9.84 10.81 4.60
CA ALA A 91 8.60 10.08 4.29
C ALA A 91 7.60 10.90 3.44
N LEU A 92 7.74 12.23 3.39
CA LEU A 92 6.86 13.09 2.60
C LEU A 92 7.28 13.25 1.13
N HIS A 93 8.48 12.74 0.76
CA HIS A 93 9.01 12.92 -0.59
C HIS A 93 8.07 12.51 -1.73
N PRO A 94 7.31 11.38 -1.66
CA PRO A 94 6.47 11.01 -2.80
C PRO A 94 5.28 11.95 -2.96
N PHE A 95 4.75 12.48 -1.87
CA PHE A 95 3.63 13.41 -1.91
C PHE A 95 4.03 14.78 -2.49
N GLU A 96 5.14 15.38 -2.03
CA GLU A 96 5.61 16.65 -2.56
C GLU A 96 6.06 16.53 -4.02
N ARG A 97 6.68 15.40 -4.42
CA ARG A 97 7.00 15.12 -5.82
C ARG A 97 5.76 15.04 -6.69
N GLU A 98 4.70 14.36 -6.24
CA GLU A 98 3.42 14.29 -6.95
C GLU A 98 2.78 15.67 -7.11
N ILE A 99 2.75 16.48 -6.04
CA ILE A 99 2.19 17.84 -6.06
C ILE A 99 2.97 18.74 -7.02
N ALA A 100 4.31 18.69 -6.95
CA ALA A 100 5.18 19.44 -7.85
C ALA A 100 4.98 19.02 -9.31
N GLU A 101 4.85 17.73 -9.58
CA GLU A 101 4.63 17.21 -10.93
C GLU A 101 3.26 17.64 -11.49
N LEU A 102 2.19 17.49 -10.69
CA LEU A 102 0.82 17.79 -11.11
C LEU A 102 0.57 19.29 -11.29
N TYR A 103 1.07 20.12 -10.36
CA TYR A 103 0.65 21.51 -10.25
C TYR A 103 1.78 22.52 -10.44
N ASN A 104 3.01 22.06 -10.68
CA ASN A 104 4.22 22.91 -10.79
C ASN A 104 4.47 23.76 -9.53
N VAL A 105 4.10 23.22 -8.35
CA VAL A 105 4.42 23.86 -7.07
C VAL A 105 5.91 23.72 -6.79
N GLU A 106 6.57 24.81 -6.44
CA GLU A 106 7.95 24.81 -6.01
C GLU A 106 8.06 24.57 -4.51
N PHE A 107 8.94 23.63 -4.13
CA PHE A 107 9.27 23.35 -2.73
C PHE A 107 10.73 23.74 -2.47
N ASP A 108 10.92 24.75 -1.62
CA ASP A 108 12.27 25.21 -1.25
C ASP A 108 13.02 24.15 -0.45
N SER A 109 14.30 23.98 -0.78
CA SER A 109 15.20 23.02 -0.12
C SER A 109 14.74 21.56 -0.21
N MET A 110 13.90 21.20 -1.20
CA MET A 110 13.47 19.83 -1.42
C MET A 110 14.66 18.95 -1.86
N PRO A 111 15.04 17.91 -1.06
CA PRO A 111 16.27 17.15 -1.32
C PRO A 111 16.18 16.22 -2.55
N TRP A 112 14.99 15.93 -3.03
CA TRP A 112 14.77 14.99 -4.13
C TRP A 112 13.57 15.41 -5.01
N CYS A 113 13.75 16.46 -5.80
CA CYS A 113 12.73 16.98 -6.72
C CYS A 113 12.84 16.29 -8.10
N LYS A 114 12.39 15.04 -8.21
CA LYS A 114 12.37 14.27 -9.46
C LYS A 114 10.95 13.80 -9.78
N PRO A 115 10.60 13.59 -11.07
CA PRO A 115 9.29 13.06 -11.45
C PRO A 115 8.93 11.78 -10.70
N LEU A 116 7.65 11.61 -10.39
CA LEU A 116 7.15 10.44 -9.66
C LEU A 116 6.45 9.44 -10.56
N ARG A 117 5.41 9.86 -11.29
CA ARG A 117 4.51 9.01 -12.07
C ARG A 117 4.36 9.40 -13.52
N PHE A 118 4.85 10.58 -13.93
CA PHE A 118 4.65 11.14 -15.27
C PHE A 118 3.16 11.23 -15.66
N SER A 119 2.31 11.63 -14.71
CA SER A 119 0.87 11.75 -14.93
C SER A 119 0.53 12.50 -16.23
N PHE A 120 -0.45 12.00 -16.98
CA PHE A 120 -0.81 12.57 -18.29
C PHE A 120 -1.38 14.00 -18.19
N ASP A 121 -1.96 14.37 -17.05
CA ASP A 121 -2.55 15.67 -16.73
C ASP A 121 -1.57 16.63 -16.00
N ARG A 122 -0.31 16.22 -15.80
CA ARG A 122 0.71 17.05 -15.13
C ARG A 122 0.94 18.36 -15.86
N ARG A 123 1.20 19.43 -15.12
CA ARG A 123 1.55 20.75 -15.68
C ARG A 123 2.97 20.79 -16.21
N ASN A 124 3.93 20.20 -15.49
CA ASN A 124 5.31 20.13 -15.95
C ASN A 124 5.45 19.13 -17.09
N ARG A 125 5.46 19.61 -18.34
CA ARG A 125 5.62 18.81 -19.57
C ARG A 125 7.07 18.64 -20.00
N ASN A 126 8.02 19.33 -19.38
CA ASN A 126 9.44 19.27 -19.73
C ASN A 126 10.07 17.95 -19.29
N SER A 127 9.57 17.34 -18.21
CA SER A 127 10.02 16.04 -17.77
C SER A 127 9.24 14.94 -18.48
N THR A 128 9.99 14.04 -19.12
CA THR A 128 9.48 12.84 -19.79
C THR A 128 10.18 11.61 -19.23
N ILE A 129 9.62 10.44 -19.53
CA ILE A 129 10.26 9.16 -19.15
C ILE A 129 11.65 9.01 -19.77
N ASP A 130 11.86 9.55 -20.98
CA ASP A 130 13.12 9.42 -21.71
C ASP A 130 14.21 10.35 -21.18
N ASN A 131 13.87 11.42 -20.48
CA ASN A 131 14.82 12.38 -19.93
C ASN A 131 14.85 12.38 -18.39
N TYR A 132 14.48 11.28 -17.75
CA TYR A 132 14.55 11.17 -16.29
C TYR A 132 15.96 11.51 -15.78
N PRO A 133 16.10 12.48 -14.84
CA PRO A 133 17.39 12.97 -14.41
C PRO A 133 18.05 12.03 -13.39
N PHE A 134 18.56 10.89 -13.86
CA PHE A 134 19.27 9.95 -13.00
C PHE A 134 20.47 10.60 -12.32
N TYR A 135 20.74 10.16 -11.11
CA TYR A 135 21.95 10.52 -10.40
C TYR A 135 23.17 9.84 -11.04
N SER A 136 24.27 10.55 -11.21
CA SER A 136 25.50 10.02 -11.73
C SER A 136 26.68 10.39 -10.84
N ILE A 137 27.67 9.53 -10.75
CA ILE A 137 28.95 9.75 -10.05
C ILE A 137 30.07 9.48 -11.02
N GLU A 138 31.02 10.39 -11.12
CA GLU A 138 32.23 10.21 -11.93
C GLU A 138 33.34 9.55 -11.09
N GLY A 139 34.07 8.62 -11.68
CA GLY A 139 35.21 7.94 -11.07
C GLY A 139 35.74 6.80 -11.92
N ASP A 140 37.07 6.67 -12.02
CA ASP A 140 37.74 5.70 -12.88
C ASP A 140 37.40 4.23 -12.58
N SER A 141 37.00 3.93 -11.35
CA SER A 141 36.64 2.58 -10.92
C SER A 141 35.12 2.35 -10.87
N LEU A 142 34.34 3.37 -11.22
CA LEU A 142 32.88 3.31 -11.16
C LEU A 142 32.29 3.01 -12.53
N HIS A 143 31.19 2.25 -12.53
CA HIS A 143 30.41 2.01 -13.73
C HIS A 143 28.92 1.99 -13.43
N GLU A 144 28.10 2.27 -14.43
CA GLU A 144 26.66 2.25 -14.35
C GLU A 144 26.11 0.97 -15.01
N VAL A 145 25.15 0.33 -14.34
CA VAL A 145 24.40 -0.80 -14.88
C VAL A 145 22.92 -0.42 -14.93
N ASN A 146 22.34 -0.56 -16.12
CA ASN A 146 20.93 -0.27 -16.34
C ASN A 146 20.14 -1.57 -16.52
N VAL A 147 19.07 -1.75 -15.76
CA VAL A 147 18.14 -2.88 -15.84
C VAL A 147 16.74 -2.35 -16.10
N GLY A 148 16.11 -2.81 -17.18
CA GLY A 148 14.81 -2.33 -17.62
C GLY A 148 14.89 -1.10 -18.55
N PRO A 149 13.76 -0.41 -18.82
CA PRO A 149 12.44 -0.62 -18.22
C PRO A 149 11.69 -1.89 -18.67
N ILE A 150 12.14 -2.55 -19.73
CA ILE A 150 11.50 -3.77 -20.26
C ILE A 150 12.22 -5.00 -19.70
N HIS A 151 11.48 -5.90 -19.08
CA HIS A 151 11.97 -7.12 -18.44
C HIS A 151 11.44 -8.38 -19.14
N ALA A 152 11.48 -8.42 -20.46
CA ALA A 152 11.02 -9.52 -21.32
C ALA A 152 9.55 -9.93 -21.07
N GLY A 153 8.71 -9.06 -20.52
CA GLY A 153 7.33 -9.36 -20.18
C GLY A 153 7.15 -10.29 -18.96
N ILE A 154 8.22 -10.56 -18.20
CA ILE A 154 8.17 -11.42 -17.00
C ILE A 154 7.71 -10.63 -15.77
N ILE A 155 8.24 -9.42 -15.61
CA ILE A 155 7.84 -8.47 -14.56
C ILE A 155 7.40 -7.16 -15.18
N GLU A 156 6.66 -6.38 -14.40
CA GLU A 156 6.12 -5.08 -14.82
C GLU A 156 7.25 -4.08 -15.08
N PRO A 157 7.04 -3.05 -15.95
CA PRO A 157 8.10 -2.15 -16.38
C PRO A 157 8.51 -1.16 -15.26
N GLY A 158 9.82 -1.05 -15.09
CA GLY A 158 10.49 -0.10 -14.21
C GLY A 158 11.97 -0.04 -14.57
N ALA A 159 12.59 1.12 -14.43
CA ALA A 159 14.01 1.31 -14.74
C ALA A 159 14.83 1.37 -13.45
N PHE A 160 15.87 0.54 -13.40
CA PHE A 160 16.80 0.44 -12.29
C PHE A 160 18.19 0.85 -12.77
N ARG A 161 18.71 1.94 -12.20
CA ARG A 161 20.07 2.39 -12.49
C ARG A 161 20.95 2.17 -11.28
N PHE A 162 21.92 1.28 -11.43
CA PHE A 162 22.93 0.96 -10.44
C PHE A 162 24.20 1.75 -10.73
N ILE A 163 24.84 2.28 -9.69
CA ILE A 163 26.20 2.77 -9.70
C ILE A 163 27.01 1.78 -8.87
N CYS A 164 28.00 1.14 -9.52
CA CYS A 164 28.76 0.04 -8.94
C CYS A 164 30.26 0.35 -8.92
N ASN A 165 30.94 -0.24 -7.92
CA ASN A 165 32.38 -0.40 -7.89
C ASN A 165 32.69 -1.90 -7.89
N GLY A 166 33.08 -2.46 -9.04
CA GLY A 166 33.10 -3.89 -9.25
C GLY A 166 31.69 -4.48 -9.07
N GLU A 167 31.54 -5.54 -8.29
CA GLU A 167 30.26 -6.16 -7.98
C GLU A 167 29.45 -5.39 -6.89
N ASN A 168 30.08 -4.45 -6.19
CA ASN A 168 29.47 -3.78 -5.06
C ASN A 168 28.60 -2.60 -5.52
N VAL A 169 27.33 -2.61 -5.15
CA VAL A 169 26.35 -1.55 -5.44
C VAL A 169 26.51 -0.40 -4.46
N LEU A 170 26.94 0.76 -4.95
CA LEU A 170 27.04 1.98 -4.16
C LEU A 170 25.71 2.73 -4.10
N HIS A 171 24.96 2.72 -5.19
CA HIS A 171 23.69 3.42 -5.30
C HIS A 171 22.75 2.69 -6.27
N LEU A 172 21.49 2.61 -5.92
CA LEU A 172 20.40 2.22 -6.80
C LEU A 172 19.39 3.36 -6.87
N GLU A 173 19.11 3.81 -8.09
CA GLU A 173 17.99 4.69 -8.37
C GLU A 173 16.92 3.97 -9.17
N ILE A 174 15.67 4.10 -8.75
CA ILE A 174 14.50 3.44 -9.34
C ILE A 174 13.61 4.50 -9.95
N ALA A 175 13.41 4.43 -11.27
CA ALA A 175 12.46 5.26 -12.00
C ALA A 175 11.23 4.43 -12.38
N LEU A 176 10.06 4.91 -12.00
CA LEU A 176 8.75 4.31 -12.24
C LEU A 176 7.89 5.26 -13.07
N GLY A 177 6.59 5.02 -13.17
CA GLY A 177 5.66 5.79 -13.99
C GLY A 177 5.33 5.16 -15.34
N TYR A 178 5.97 4.05 -15.70
CA TYR A 178 5.73 3.35 -16.96
C TYR A 178 4.34 2.70 -17.03
N GLN A 179 3.71 2.47 -15.88
CA GLN A 179 2.37 1.90 -15.77
C GLN A 179 1.30 2.90 -15.29
N HIS A 180 1.56 4.19 -15.44
CA HIS A 180 0.54 5.19 -15.12
C HIS A 180 -0.66 5.05 -16.04
N ARG A 181 -1.83 4.81 -15.47
CA ARG A 181 -3.11 4.56 -16.16
C ARG A 181 -4.16 5.63 -15.86
N GLY A 182 -3.82 6.61 -15.01
CA GLY A 182 -4.74 7.65 -14.57
C GLY A 182 -5.89 7.14 -13.70
N VAL A 183 -5.62 6.15 -12.85
CA VAL A 183 -6.63 5.48 -12.01
C VAL A 183 -7.43 6.48 -11.16
N GLU A 184 -6.76 7.46 -10.55
CA GLU A 184 -7.42 8.48 -9.73
C GLU A 184 -8.38 9.36 -10.56
N HIS A 185 -7.99 9.70 -11.79
CA HIS A 185 -8.84 10.41 -12.73
C HIS A 185 -10.08 9.59 -13.13
N GLU A 186 -9.89 8.29 -13.40
CA GLU A 186 -11.00 7.39 -13.77
C GLU A 186 -12.05 7.26 -12.65
N PHE A 187 -11.65 7.34 -11.37
CA PHE A 187 -12.61 7.38 -10.27
C PHE A 187 -13.48 8.63 -10.29
N ALA A 188 -12.93 9.79 -10.60
CA ALA A 188 -13.67 11.04 -10.71
C ALA A 188 -14.51 11.11 -11.99
N ALA A 189 -14.02 10.54 -13.10
CA ALA A 189 -14.67 10.56 -14.40
C ALA A 189 -15.97 9.74 -14.44
N THR A 190 -16.14 8.75 -13.58
CA THR A 190 -17.37 7.92 -13.54
C THR A 190 -18.07 8.03 -12.19
N GLN A 191 -19.40 8.15 -12.22
CA GLN A 191 -20.24 8.10 -11.02
C GLN A 191 -20.94 6.75 -10.84
N ASN A 192 -20.62 5.76 -11.68
CA ASN A 192 -21.10 4.39 -11.53
C ASN A 192 -20.27 3.65 -10.46
N ARG A 193 -20.87 3.41 -9.28
CA ARG A 193 -20.20 2.80 -8.11
C ARG A 193 -19.70 1.38 -8.39
N LEU A 194 -20.38 0.62 -9.21
CA LEU A 194 -19.91 -0.72 -9.60
C LEU A 194 -18.70 -0.65 -10.53
N ARG A 195 -18.69 0.31 -11.48
CA ARG A 195 -17.50 0.54 -12.32
C ARG A 195 -16.32 1.00 -11.48
N GLN A 196 -16.53 1.91 -10.53
CA GLN A 196 -15.48 2.32 -9.59
C GLN A 196 -14.92 1.13 -8.77
N THR A 197 -15.77 0.15 -8.40
CA THR A 197 -15.28 -1.07 -7.74
C THR A 197 -14.33 -1.86 -8.65
N LEU A 198 -14.65 -1.99 -9.95
CA LEU A 198 -13.76 -2.67 -10.91
C LEU A 198 -12.43 -1.92 -11.10
N ILE A 199 -12.46 -0.58 -11.05
CA ILE A 199 -11.25 0.24 -11.06
C ILE A 199 -10.41 -0.07 -9.81
N ALA A 200 -11.03 -0.12 -8.62
CA ALA A 200 -10.34 -0.49 -7.38
C ALA A 200 -9.68 -1.87 -7.45
N GLU A 201 -10.39 -2.89 -7.98
CA GLU A 201 -9.87 -4.25 -8.17
C GLU A 201 -8.70 -4.33 -9.18
N SER A 202 -8.44 -3.27 -9.94
CA SER A 202 -7.40 -3.21 -10.97
C SER A 202 -6.23 -2.29 -10.62
N ILE A 203 -6.22 -1.65 -9.46
CA ILE A 203 -5.11 -0.82 -8.98
C ILE A 203 -3.84 -1.66 -8.90
N ALA A 204 -3.91 -2.79 -8.19
CA ALA A 204 -2.87 -3.80 -8.14
C ALA A 204 -3.53 -5.18 -8.23
N GLY A 205 -3.19 -5.96 -9.25
CA GLY A 205 -3.90 -7.21 -9.57
C GLY A 205 -3.83 -8.28 -8.48
N ASP A 206 -2.84 -8.21 -7.63
CA ASP A 206 -2.59 -9.10 -6.48
C ASP A 206 -3.03 -8.50 -5.12
N SER A 207 -3.66 -7.33 -5.15
CA SER A 207 -4.25 -6.65 -3.98
C SER A 207 -5.69 -6.20 -4.27
N ALA A 208 -6.42 -7.00 -5.07
CA ALA A 208 -7.76 -6.67 -5.53
C ALA A 208 -8.77 -6.55 -4.39
N ILE A 209 -8.69 -7.42 -3.38
CA ILE A 209 -9.55 -7.40 -2.20
C ILE A 209 -9.22 -6.21 -1.31
N ALA A 210 -7.94 -5.94 -1.07
CA ALA A 210 -7.53 -4.85 -0.20
C ALA A 210 -7.99 -3.49 -0.75
N HIS A 211 -7.70 -3.19 -2.03
CA HIS A 211 -8.12 -1.93 -2.67
C HIS A 211 -9.63 -1.81 -2.83
N SER A 212 -10.34 -2.88 -3.20
CA SER A 212 -11.80 -2.83 -3.29
C SER A 212 -12.46 -2.67 -1.91
N THR A 213 -11.87 -3.23 -0.85
CA THR A 213 -12.32 -3.00 0.53
C THR A 213 -12.13 -1.55 0.94
N ALA A 214 -10.96 -0.96 0.65
CA ALA A 214 -10.68 0.45 0.92
C ALA A 214 -11.67 1.37 0.17
N TYR A 215 -11.88 1.13 -1.12
CA TYR A 215 -12.85 1.88 -1.92
C TYR A 215 -14.28 1.78 -1.34
N CYS A 216 -14.75 0.54 -1.10
CA CYS A 216 -16.12 0.32 -0.59
C CYS A 216 -16.33 1.00 0.75
N THR A 217 -15.36 0.88 1.67
CA THR A 217 -15.41 1.57 2.98
C THR A 217 -15.48 3.10 2.82
N THR A 218 -14.70 3.66 1.88
CA THR A 218 -14.71 5.12 1.63
C THR A 218 -16.07 5.61 1.15
N VAL A 219 -16.70 4.94 0.18
CA VAL A 219 -18.02 5.36 -0.32
C VAL A 219 -19.16 5.05 0.65
N GLU A 220 -19.02 4.03 1.48
CA GLU A 220 -19.97 3.73 2.58
C GLU A 220 -19.96 4.86 3.62
N LYS A 221 -18.80 5.37 3.99
CA LYS A 221 -18.67 6.54 4.87
C LYS A 221 -19.31 7.80 4.27
N LEU A 222 -19.33 7.90 2.94
CA LEU A 222 -20.02 8.97 2.20
C LEU A 222 -21.53 8.73 2.06
N GLY A 223 -22.07 7.68 2.66
CA GLY A 223 -23.51 7.47 2.75
C GLY A 223 -24.11 6.44 1.79
N LEU A 224 -23.28 5.69 1.06
CA LEU A 224 -23.79 4.63 0.15
C LEU A 224 -24.31 3.37 0.88
N GLY A 225 -24.58 3.45 2.14
CA GLY A 225 -24.99 2.32 2.98
C GLY A 225 -23.96 2.01 4.04
N THR A 226 -24.17 0.89 4.76
CA THR A 226 -23.30 0.45 5.86
C THR A 226 -22.96 -1.02 5.70
N ALA A 227 -21.72 -1.38 5.94
CA ALA A 227 -21.34 -2.79 6.02
C ALA A 227 -21.90 -3.40 7.31
N SER A 228 -22.65 -4.48 7.20
CA SER A 228 -23.07 -5.27 8.35
C SER A 228 -21.87 -5.99 8.97
N GLU A 229 -22.02 -6.48 10.18
CA GLU A 229 -20.99 -7.31 10.84
C GLU A 229 -20.67 -8.58 10.03
N ALA A 230 -21.69 -9.22 9.46
CA ALA A 230 -21.54 -10.37 8.57
C ALA A 230 -20.72 -10.00 7.31
N LEU A 231 -21.04 -8.89 6.66
CA LEU A 231 -20.28 -8.42 5.50
C LEU A 231 -18.83 -8.06 5.86
N SER A 232 -18.62 -7.44 7.02
CA SER A 232 -17.28 -7.14 7.54
C SER A 232 -16.46 -8.42 7.77
N THR A 233 -17.10 -9.48 8.27
CA THR A 233 -16.48 -10.80 8.42
C THR A 233 -16.07 -11.39 7.07
N GLU A 234 -16.99 -11.42 6.11
CA GLU A 234 -16.70 -11.95 4.77
C GLU A 234 -15.57 -11.22 4.08
N ARG A 235 -15.53 -9.87 4.16
CA ARG A 235 -14.44 -9.05 3.62
C ARG A 235 -13.11 -9.37 4.29
N THR A 236 -13.10 -9.54 5.60
CA THR A 236 -11.87 -9.88 6.35
C THR A 236 -11.37 -11.27 6.00
N VAL A 237 -12.26 -12.28 5.89
CA VAL A 237 -11.89 -13.62 5.41
C VAL A 237 -11.28 -13.56 4.00
N ALA A 238 -11.88 -12.78 3.10
CA ALA A 238 -11.35 -12.60 1.74
C ALA A 238 -9.97 -11.94 1.75
N LEU A 239 -9.76 -10.93 2.60
CA LEU A 239 -8.50 -10.20 2.72
C LEU A 239 -7.39 -11.10 3.28
N GLU A 240 -7.70 -11.95 4.26
CA GLU A 240 -6.73 -12.89 4.79
C GLU A 240 -6.43 -14.04 3.82
N LEU A 241 -7.37 -14.47 2.98
CA LEU A 241 -7.10 -15.41 1.87
C LEU A 241 -6.17 -14.78 0.81
N GLU A 242 -6.37 -13.49 0.48
CA GLU A 242 -5.47 -12.74 -0.41
C GLU A 242 -4.05 -12.69 0.19
N ARG A 243 -3.93 -12.34 1.47
CA ARG A 243 -2.65 -12.29 2.21
C ARG A 243 -1.95 -13.64 2.18
N MET A 244 -2.64 -14.72 2.54
CA MET A 244 -2.09 -16.09 2.49
C MET A 244 -1.58 -16.44 1.09
N ALA A 245 -2.39 -16.21 0.05
CA ALA A 245 -2.04 -16.57 -1.32
C ALA A 245 -0.78 -15.85 -1.79
N MET A 246 -0.63 -14.56 -1.47
CA MET A 246 0.52 -13.77 -1.91
C MET A 246 1.78 -14.07 -1.09
N HIS A 247 1.68 -14.22 0.22
CA HIS A 247 2.84 -14.59 1.04
C HIS A 247 3.36 -16.00 0.74
N ILE A 248 2.49 -16.97 0.49
CA ILE A 248 2.89 -18.30 0.04
C ILE A 248 3.59 -18.22 -1.33
N ALA A 249 3.05 -17.42 -2.26
CA ALA A 249 3.69 -17.19 -3.57
C ALA A 249 5.09 -16.61 -3.43
N ASP A 250 5.28 -15.63 -2.55
CA ASP A 250 6.56 -14.98 -2.34
C ASP A 250 7.58 -15.89 -1.65
N THR A 251 7.13 -16.75 -0.72
CA THR A 251 7.98 -17.79 -0.12
C THR A 251 8.50 -18.75 -1.19
N GLY A 252 7.63 -19.18 -2.10
CA GLY A 252 8.02 -20.02 -3.25
C GLY A 252 8.97 -19.31 -4.21
N ALA A 253 8.71 -18.05 -4.51
CA ALA A 253 9.54 -17.26 -5.41
C ALA A 253 10.94 -16.98 -4.83
N LEU A 254 11.06 -16.68 -3.55
CA LEU A 254 12.36 -16.57 -2.87
C LEU A 254 13.11 -17.89 -2.87
N SER A 255 12.42 -19.02 -2.70
CA SER A 255 13.01 -20.35 -2.81
C SER A 255 13.56 -20.60 -4.22
N MET A 256 12.82 -20.19 -5.26
CA MET A 256 13.24 -20.28 -6.66
C MET A 256 14.52 -19.47 -6.93
N ASP A 257 14.59 -18.23 -6.45
CA ASP A 257 15.71 -17.31 -6.69
C ASP A 257 17.05 -17.83 -6.12
N VAL A 258 16.99 -18.72 -5.13
CA VAL A 258 18.18 -19.40 -4.58
C VAL A 258 18.31 -20.87 -5.01
N GLY A 259 17.51 -21.31 -5.98
CA GLY A 259 17.58 -22.65 -6.55
C GLY A 259 16.99 -23.75 -5.67
N TYR A 260 16.20 -23.44 -4.66
CA TYR A 260 15.54 -24.42 -3.81
C TYR A 260 14.19 -24.86 -4.40
N GLN A 261 14.27 -25.77 -5.39
CA GLN A 261 13.10 -26.22 -6.17
C GLN A 261 12.03 -26.91 -5.33
N LEU A 262 12.38 -27.64 -4.26
CA LEU A 262 11.41 -28.34 -3.42
C LEU A 262 10.47 -27.32 -2.73
N GLY A 263 11.03 -26.28 -2.12
CA GLY A 263 10.26 -25.21 -1.50
C GLY A 263 9.42 -24.44 -2.51
N GLN A 264 9.97 -24.16 -3.70
CA GLN A 264 9.22 -23.53 -4.79
C GLN A 264 7.97 -24.33 -5.17
N VAL A 265 8.13 -25.61 -5.54
CA VAL A 265 7.02 -26.46 -6.02
C VAL A 265 5.97 -26.66 -4.94
N ALA A 266 6.40 -26.86 -3.68
CA ALA A 266 5.47 -27.00 -2.56
C ALA A 266 4.64 -25.72 -2.34
N CYS A 267 5.28 -24.55 -2.35
CA CYS A 267 4.59 -23.26 -2.22
C CYS A 267 3.67 -22.98 -3.42
N GLU A 268 4.06 -23.29 -4.65
CA GLU A 268 3.20 -23.14 -5.84
C GLU A 268 1.93 -23.99 -5.75
N ALA A 269 2.05 -25.23 -5.25
CA ALA A 269 0.90 -26.09 -5.00
C ALA A 269 -0.03 -25.51 -3.91
N LEU A 270 0.52 -25.02 -2.78
CA LEU A 270 -0.24 -24.42 -1.70
C LEU A 270 -0.89 -23.09 -2.10
N ARG A 271 -0.17 -22.25 -2.85
CA ARG A 271 -0.75 -21.07 -3.46
C ARG A 271 -1.94 -21.43 -4.35
N THR A 272 -1.79 -22.44 -5.20
CA THR A 272 -2.86 -22.91 -6.09
C THR A 272 -4.08 -23.37 -5.28
N MET A 273 -3.89 -24.08 -4.18
CA MET A 273 -4.99 -24.45 -3.28
C MET A 273 -5.68 -23.21 -2.71
N THR A 274 -4.91 -22.19 -2.28
CA THR A 274 -5.46 -20.97 -1.68
C THR A 274 -6.29 -20.18 -2.70
N ILE A 275 -5.75 -19.92 -3.91
CA ILE A 275 -6.48 -19.17 -4.94
C ILE A 275 -7.68 -19.97 -5.50
N ASN A 276 -7.62 -21.30 -5.53
CA ASN A 276 -8.77 -22.13 -5.90
C ASN A 276 -9.86 -22.11 -4.83
N THR A 277 -9.51 -21.98 -3.54
CA THR A 277 -10.47 -21.76 -2.46
C THR A 277 -11.23 -20.45 -2.66
N THR A 278 -10.53 -19.36 -3.00
CA THR A 278 -11.14 -18.08 -3.35
C THR A 278 -12.02 -18.21 -4.60
N GLN A 279 -11.53 -18.93 -5.63
CA GLN A 279 -12.31 -19.16 -6.86
C GLN A 279 -13.59 -19.97 -6.60
N ALA A 280 -13.53 -21.00 -5.77
CA ALA A 280 -14.71 -21.79 -5.39
C ALA A 280 -15.74 -20.93 -4.63
N TRP A 281 -15.27 -19.95 -3.85
CA TRP A 281 -16.16 -19.01 -3.17
C TRP A 281 -16.84 -18.05 -4.16
N CYS A 282 -16.06 -17.30 -4.94
CA CYS A 282 -16.57 -16.16 -5.69
C CYS A 282 -16.52 -16.28 -7.22
N GLY A 283 -15.87 -17.32 -7.75
CA GLY A 283 -15.72 -17.52 -9.21
C GLY A 283 -14.49 -16.83 -9.82
N ASN A 284 -13.64 -16.21 -9.00
CA ASN A 284 -12.40 -15.57 -9.45
C ASN A 284 -11.25 -15.89 -8.49
N ARG A 285 -10.07 -16.22 -9.01
CA ARG A 285 -8.90 -16.63 -8.22
C ARG A 285 -8.35 -15.56 -7.29
N PHE A 286 -8.52 -14.28 -7.66
CA PHE A 286 -8.04 -13.10 -6.91
C PHE A 286 -9.19 -12.34 -6.22
N GLY A 287 -10.37 -12.95 -6.10
CA GLY A 287 -11.51 -12.36 -5.43
C GLY A 287 -12.19 -11.21 -6.16
N LYS A 288 -11.85 -10.96 -7.45
CA LYS A 288 -12.52 -9.92 -8.23
C LYS A 288 -14.00 -10.20 -8.35
N GLY A 289 -14.82 -9.18 -8.18
CA GLY A 289 -16.27 -9.30 -8.18
C GLY A 289 -16.87 -9.70 -6.84
N LEU A 290 -16.07 -9.97 -5.81
CA LEU A 290 -16.56 -10.35 -4.48
C LEU A 290 -17.02 -9.13 -3.67
N ILE A 291 -16.14 -8.14 -3.52
CA ILE A 291 -16.37 -6.96 -2.69
C ILE A 291 -17.24 -5.95 -3.45
N ARG A 292 -18.30 -5.45 -2.79
CA ARG A 292 -19.20 -4.41 -3.32
C ARG A 292 -19.57 -3.44 -2.20
N PRO A 293 -19.83 -2.15 -2.51
CA PRO A 293 -20.27 -1.22 -1.48
C PRO A 293 -21.54 -1.71 -0.77
N ALA A 294 -21.50 -1.77 0.55
CA ALA A 294 -22.55 -2.25 1.45
C ALA A 294 -23.15 -3.62 1.07
N GLY A 295 -22.43 -4.44 0.31
CA GLY A 295 -22.94 -5.72 -0.15
C GLY A 295 -21.90 -6.68 -0.71
N THR A 296 -22.39 -7.83 -1.16
CA THR A 296 -21.65 -8.81 -1.95
C THR A 296 -22.57 -9.49 -2.95
N ASN A 297 -22.04 -9.96 -4.05
CA ASN A 297 -22.76 -10.81 -5.00
C ASN A 297 -22.58 -12.31 -4.69
N LYS A 298 -21.70 -12.62 -3.75
CA LYS A 298 -21.23 -13.98 -3.46
C LYS A 298 -21.19 -14.25 -1.95
N PRO A 299 -22.35 -14.20 -1.26
CA PRO A 299 -22.39 -14.44 0.19
C PRO A 299 -21.87 -15.84 0.51
N LEU A 300 -21.29 -15.99 1.68
CA LEU A 300 -20.89 -17.28 2.22
C LEU A 300 -22.14 -18.13 2.49
N THR A 301 -22.10 -19.39 2.06
CA THR A 301 -23.08 -20.42 2.43
C THR A 301 -22.43 -21.38 3.43
N GLN A 302 -23.22 -22.17 4.15
CA GLN A 302 -22.68 -23.16 5.09
C GLN A 302 -21.73 -24.18 4.43
N GLU A 303 -21.96 -24.50 3.15
CA GLU A 303 -21.07 -25.34 2.36
C GLU A 303 -19.72 -24.66 2.11
N LYS A 304 -19.74 -23.38 1.67
CA LYS A 304 -18.53 -22.60 1.44
C LYS A 304 -17.74 -22.36 2.71
N ILE A 305 -18.41 -22.11 3.85
CA ILE A 305 -17.77 -21.93 5.15
C ILE A 305 -16.97 -23.18 5.51
N ARG A 306 -17.59 -24.37 5.40
CA ARG A 306 -16.90 -25.64 5.68
C ARG A 306 -15.72 -25.85 4.74
N MET A 307 -15.93 -25.69 3.44
CA MET A 307 -14.89 -25.84 2.41
C MET A 307 -13.69 -24.92 2.67
N ILE A 308 -13.93 -23.63 2.97
CA ILE A 308 -12.85 -22.67 3.26
C ILE A 308 -12.10 -23.08 4.53
N ALA A 309 -12.82 -23.42 5.61
CA ALA A 309 -12.20 -23.79 6.88
C ALA A 309 -11.36 -25.08 6.76
N GLU A 310 -11.82 -26.08 6.02
CA GLU A 310 -11.08 -27.32 5.76
C GLU A 310 -9.83 -27.06 4.92
N ASN A 311 -9.96 -26.35 3.81
CA ASN A 311 -8.83 -26.03 2.93
C ASN A 311 -7.76 -25.20 3.66
N VAL A 312 -8.17 -24.19 4.43
CA VAL A 312 -7.24 -23.33 5.17
C VAL A 312 -6.47 -24.10 6.24
N LYS A 313 -7.12 -25.03 6.95
CA LYS A 313 -6.44 -25.91 7.92
C LYS A 313 -5.40 -26.80 7.25
N GLU A 314 -5.72 -27.37 6.10
CA GLU A 314 -4.79 -28.21 5.32
C GLU A 314 -3.64 -27.39 4.78
N ILE A 315 -3.91 -26.21 4.21
CA ILE A 315 -2.87 -25.29 3.71
C ILE A 315 -1.93 -24.90 4.87
N ARG A 316 -2.48 -24.51 6.02
CA ARG A 316 -1.70 -24.13 7.20
C ARG A 316 -0.76 -25.24 7.67
N HIS A 317 -1.28 -26.49 7.74
CA HIS A 317 -0.49 -27.64 8.17
C HIS A 317 0.69 -27.89 7.22
N ARG A 318 0.42 -28.02 5.93
CA ARG A 318 1.45 -28.28 4.93
C ARG A 318 2.43 -27.11 4.74
N TYR A 319 1.95 -25.87 4.88
CA TYR A 319 2.82 -24.70 4.81
C TYR A 319 3.81 -24.63 5.97
N ASN A 320 3.38 -25.02 7.18
CA ASN A 320 4.27 -25.11 8.33
C ASN A 320 5.45 -26.08 8.10
N GLU A 321 5.19 -27.23 7.45
CA GLU A 321 6.25 -28.17 7.07
C GLU A 321 7.28 -27.53 6.12
N VAL A 322 6.81 -26.78 5.12
CA VAL A 322 7.71 -26.04 4.20
C VAL A 322 8.54 -25.00 4.94
N VAL A 323 7.95 -24.28 5.89
CA VAL A 323 8.65 -23.27 6.70
C VAL A 323 9.74 -23.91 7.58
N GLU A 324 9.47 -25.07 8.18
CA GLU A 324 10.45 -25.82 8.97
C GLU A 324 11.62 -26.31 8.10
N ASP A 325 11.35 -26.80 6.88
CA ASP A 325 12.36 -27.21 5.93
C ASP A 325 13.28 -26.04 5.51
N ILE A 326 12.69 -24.86 5.20
CA ILE A 326 13.44 -23.64 4.88
C ILE A 326 14.30 -23.22 6.07
N ALA A 327 13.74 -23.17 7.27
CA ALA A 327 14.43 -22.72 8.47
C ALA A 327 15.57 -23.65 8.89
N SER A 328 15.53 -24.94 8.48
CA SER A 328 16.57 -25.93 8.76
C SER A 328 17.65 -26.04 7.68
N SER A 329 17.54 -25.31 6.56
CA SER A 329 18.46 -25.41 5.42
C SER A 329 19.61 -24.40 5.50
N PRO A 330 20.86 -24.81 5.82
CA PRO A 330 21.98 -23.88 5.94
C PRO A 330 22.30 -23.14 4.62
N SER A 331 22.06 -23.77 3.47
CA SER A 331 22.29 -23.16 2.17
C SER A 331 21.32 -22.01 1.88
N LEU A 332 20.07 -22.12 2.33
CA LEU A 332 19.08 -21.03 2.21
C LEU A 332 19.39 -19.91 3.20
N LEU A 333 19.66 -20.24 4.45
CA LEU A 333 20.01 -19.27 5.49
C LEU A 333 21.19 -18.42 5.07
N SER A 334 22.26 -19.02 4.52
CA SER A 334 23.45 -18.30 4.07
C SER A 334 23.20 -17.30 2.93
N ARG A 335 22.09 -17.44 2.18
CA ARG A 335 21.70 -16.51 1.11
C ARG A 335 20.74 -15.44 1.58
N PHE A 336 19.97 -15.69 2.64
CA PHE A 336 18.91 -14.80 3.11
C PHE A 336 19.33 -13.95 4.31
N GLU A 337 20.15 -14.52 5.22
CA GLU A 337 20.62 -13.81 6.39
C GLU A 337 21.68 -12.78 6.03
N GLN A 338 21.60 -11.60 6.63
CA GLN A 338 22.48 -10.46 6.40
C GLN A 338 22.46 -9.89 4.97
N CYS A 339 21.54 -10.32 4.12
CA CYS A 339 21.36 -9.81 2.76
C CYS A 339 20.25 -8.76 2.70
N GLY A 340 20.51 -7.61 2.11
CA GLY A 340 19.51 -6.58 1.86
C GLY A 340 18.96 -5.94 3.12
N ILE A 341 19.80 -5.58 4.06
CA ILE A 341 19.41 -5.00 5.36
C ILE A 341 18.91 -3.57 5.18
N VAL A 342 17.73 -3.28 5.73
CA VAL A 342 17.25 -1.92 5.95
C VAL A 342 17.12 -1.70 7.47
N PRO A 343 17.98 -0.87 8.08
CA PRO A 343 17.89 -0.61 9.51
C PRO A 343 16.59 0.05 9.92
N LYS A 344 16.10 -0.22 11.14
CA LYS A 344 14.86 0.36 11.70
C LYS A 344 14.81 1.88 11.57
N THR A 345 15.92 2.56 11.80
CA THR A 345 16.01 4.03 11.75
C THR A 345 15.76 4.55 10.33
N GLU A 346 16.36 3.90 9.33
CA GLU A 346 16.17 4.27 7.92
C GLU A 346 14.76 3.93 7.44
N MET A 347 14.25 2.73 7.76
CA MET A 347 12.90 2.31 7.42
C MET A 347 11.84 3.27 7.98
N ALA A 348 11.98 3.69 9.24
CA ALA A 348 11.09 4.67 9.86
C ALA A 348 11.23 6.07 9.22
N ARG A 349 12.48 6.49 8.91
CA ARG A 349 12.78 7.79 8.31
C ARG A 349 12.14 7.98 6.93
N ILE A 350 12.14 6.93 6.11
CA ILE A 350 11.54 6.98 4.76
C ILE A 350 10.04 6.72 4.74
N GLY A 351 9.42 6.46 5.89
CA GLY A 351 7.99 6.17 5.99
C GLY A 351 7.61 4.78 5.47
N GLY A 352 8.51 3.79 5.56
CA GLY A 352 8.21 2.42 5.17
C GLY A 352 7.00 1.87 5.92
N VAL A 353 6.20 1.03 5.26
CA VAL A 353 4.93 0.50 5.78
C VAL A 353 4.84 -1.03 5.63
N GLY A 354 3.89 -1.62 6.35
CA GLY A 354 3.49 -3.01 6.22
C GLY A 354 4.55 -4.02 6.63
N MET A 355 4.55 -5.19 5.99
CA MET A 355 5.46 -6.29 6.32
C MET A 355 6.94 -5.91 6.16
N ALA A 356 7.29 -5.09 5.18
CA ALA A 356 8.67 -4.62 4.99
C ALA A 356 9.16 -3.77 6.17
N ALA A 357 8.31 -2.87 6.66
CA ALA A 357 8.62 -2.05 7.83
C ALA A 357 8.71 -2.89 9.12
N ARG A 358 7.77 -3.82 9.31
CA ARG A 358 7.77 -4.72 10.47
C ARG A 358 8.96 -5.68 10.47
N ALA A 359 9.46 -6.09 9.29
CA ALA A 359 10.69 -6.88 9.19
C ALA A 359 11.92 -6.13 9.73
N SER A 360 11.92 -4.81 9.68
CA SER A 360 12.97 -3.92 10.22
C SER A 360 12.68 -3.43 11.65
N GLY A 361 11.67 -3.95 12.33
CA GLY A 361 11.32 -3.57 13.70
C GLY A 361 10.50 -2.28 13.83
N VAL A 362 9.92 -1.76 12.75
CA VAL A 362 8.98 -0.64 12.83
C VAL A 362 7.59 -1.20 13.12
N GLY A 363 7.15 -1.04 14.37
CA GLY A 363 5.91 -1.61 14.89
C GLY A 363 4.69 -0.79 14.48
N ARG A 364 4.30 -0.87 13.20
CA ARG A 364 3.05 -0.27 12.67
C ARG A 364 2.27 -1.29 11.89
N ASP A 365 0.99 -1.45 12.24
CA ASP A 365 0.03 -2.33 11.59
C ASP A 365 -1.36 -1.70 11.74
N ILE A 366 -2.00 -1.39 10.61
CA ILE A 366 -3.31 -0.73 10.58
C ILE A 366 -4.40 -1.58 11.25
N ARG A 367 -4.26 -2.90 11.21
CA ARG A 367 -5.18 -3.82 11.91
C ARG A 367 -5.19 -3.60 13.43
N LEU A 368 -4.11 -3.05 13.98
CA LEU A 368 -3.96 -2.74 15.40
C LEU A 368 -4.13 -1.24 15.69
N SER A 369 -3.42 -0.37 14.95
CA SER A 369 -3.42 1.08 15.24
C SER A 369 -4.71 1.77 14.76
N HIS A 370 -5.30 1.33 13.66
CA HIS A 370 -6.53 1.90 13.09
C HIS A 370 -7.48 0.80 12.63
N PRO A 371 -7.99 -0.05 13.53
CA PRO A 371 -8.72 -1.27 13.19
C PRO A 371 -9.93 -1.00 12.28
N PHE A 372 -10.19 -1.95 11.39
CA PHE A 372 -11.28 -1.92 10.42
C PHE A 372 -11.90 -3.30 10.24
N GLY A 373 -13.09 -3.38 9.66
CA GLY A 373 -13.75 -4.64 9.41
C GLY A 373 -13.85 -5.52 10.66
N ALA A 374 -13.57 -6.80 10.54
CA ALA A 374 -13.61 -7.72 11.68
C ALA A 374 -12.40 -7.61 12.63
N TYR A 375 -11.34 -6.86 12.26
CA TYR A 375 -10.21 -6.62 13.18
C TYR A 375 -10.60 -5.79 14.40
N THR A 376 -11.73 -5.07 14.35
CA THR A 376 -12.28 -4.36 15.52
C THR A 376 -12.65 -5.30 16.69
N ARG A 377 -12.82 -6.60 16.42
CA ARG A 377 -13.18 -7.62 17.41
C ARG A 377 -12.21 -8.80 17.49
N LEU A 378 -11.29 -8.92 16.52
CA LEU A 378 -10.21 -9.89 16.58
C LEU A 378 -9.14 -9.44 17.56
N GLN A 379 -8.61 -10.36 18.35
CA GLN A 379 -7.42 -10.11 19.16
C GLN A 379 -6.17 -10.18 18.28
N HIS A 380 -6.00 -9.16 17.43
CA HIS A 380 -4.85 -9.10 16.54
C HIS A 380 -3.55 -8.93 17.33
N LYS A 381 -2.54 -9.74 16.99
CA LYS A 381 -1.17 -9.63 17.48
C LYS A 381 -0.26 -9.27 16.33
N MET A 382 0.43 -8.17 16.44
CA MET A 382 1.35 -7.73 15.40
C MET A 382 2.54 -8.70 15.31
N VAL A 383 2.79 -9.21 14.10
CA VAL A 383 4.01 -9.92 13.76
C VAL A 383 5.14 -8.91 13.57
N LEU A 384 6.29 -9.13 14.17
CA LEU A 384 7.43 -8.21 14.16
C LEU A 384 8.75 -8.98 14.11
N GLN A 385 9.65 -8.58 13.21
CA GLN A 385 11.04 -9.01 13.14
C GLN A 385 11.95 -7.79 13.32
N HIS A 386 13.27 -7.97 13.41
CA HIS A 386 14.17 -6.86 13.75
C HIS A 386 15.39 -6.73 12.83
N ASP A 387 15.76 -7.79 12.12
CA ASP A 387 17.01 -7.86 11.36
C ASP A 387 16.96 -7.03 10.07
N GLY A 388 15.77 -6.82 9.50
CA GLY A 388 15.54 -5.97 8.33
C GLY A 388 16.14 -6.53 7.03
N ASP A 389 16.60 -7.78 7.02
CA ASP A 389 17.17 -8.47 5.88
C ASP A 389 16.13 -9.30 5.08
N VAL A 390 16.57 -10.03 4.09
CA VAL A 390 15.72 -10.92 3.29
C VAL A 390 15.09 -12.00 4.18
N MET A 391 15.87 -12.57 5.15
CA MET A 391 15.35 -13.59 6.05
C MET A 391 14.25 -13.05 6.97
N ALA A 392 14.40 -11.86 7.52
CA ALA A 392 13.39 -11.21 8.33
C ALA A 392 12.09 -10.98 7.52
N ARG A 393 12.20 -10.53 6.27
CA ARG A 393 11.03 -10.37 5.38
C ARG A 393 10.37 -11.69 5.02
N LEU A 394 11.14 -12.78 4.87
CA LEU A 394 10.60 -14.12 4.68
C LEU A 394 9.86 -14.62 5.93
N ARG A 395 10.48 -14.50 7.12
CA ARG A 395 9.86 -14.90 8.41
C ARG A 395 8.55 -14.13 8.64
N MET A 396 8.52 -12.82 8.33
CA MET A 396 7.29 -12.04 8.38
C MET A 396 6.16 -12.67 7.56
N ARG A 397 6.47 -13.09 6.33
CA ARG A 397 5.48 -13.76 5.46
C ARG A 397 5.01 -15.08 6.04
N CYS A 398 5.96 -15.89 6.53
CA CYS A 398 5.64 -17.18 7.13
C CYS A 398 4.69 -17.04 8.31
N ASP A 399 5.02 -16.16 9.23
CA ASP A 399 4.24 -15.92 10.44
C ASP A 399 2.85 -15.35 10.09
N GLU A 400 2.76 -14.43 9.10
CA GLU A 400 1.47 -13.87 8.67
C GLU A 400 0.59 -14.90 7.95
N VAL A 401 1.13 -15.86 7.21
CA VAL A 401 0.33 -16.96 6.62
C VAL A 401 -0.33 -17.80 7.72
N LEU A 402 0.46 -18.19 8.74
CA LEU A 402 -0.06 -18.99 9.85
C LEU A 402 -1.12 -18.22 10.64
N GLN A 403 -0.86 -16.93 10.91
CA GLN A 403 -1.81 -16.05 11.61
C GLN A 403 -3.09 -15.83 10.79
N SER A 404 -2.99 -15.60 9.48
CA SER A 404 -4.15 -15.42 8.60
C SER A 404 -5.03 -16.68 8.58
N ALA A 405 -4.41 -17.87 8.55
CA ALA A 405 -5.14 -19.12 8.62
C ALA A 405 -5.91 -19.26 9.94
N ASP A 406 -5.30 -18.92 11.07
CA ASP A 406 -5.93 -18.95 12.39
C ASP A 406 -7.09 -17.93 12.46
N TYR A 407 -6.94 -16.74 11.88
CA TYR A 407 -8.02 -15.74 11.83
C TYR A 407 -9.20 -16.18 10.97
N ILE A 408 -8.94 -16.76 9.79
CA ILE A 408 -10.02 -17.28 8.93
C ILE A 408 -10.82 -18.33 9.66
N VAL A 409 -10.17 -19.30 10.33
CA VAL A 409 -10.84 -20.34 11.08
C VAL A 409 -11.67 -19.76 12.21
N ALA A 410 -11.08 -18.84 13.02
CA ALA A 410 -11.78 -18.20 14.13
C ALA A 410 -12.98 -17.35 13.67
N LEU A 411 -12.87 -16.64 12.55
CA LEU A 411 -13.96 -15.83 12.00
C LEU A 411 -15.10 -16.66 11.44
N LEU A 412 -14.82 -17.86 10.93
CA LEU A 412 -15.82 -18.77 10.37
C LEU A 412 -16.46 -19.66 11.43
N GLU A 413 -15.83 -19.82 12.60
CA GLU A 413 -16.39 -20.57 13.72
C GLU A 413 -17.65 -19.87 14.27
N GLY A 414 -18.77 -20.55 14.21
CA GLY A 414 -20.07 -19.99 14.63
C GLY A 414 -20.63 -18.90 13.71
N TYR A 415 -19.97 -18.60 12.58
CA TYR A 415 -20.49 -17.63 11.62
C TYR A 415 -21.79 -18.11 10.99
N ALA A 416 -22.83 -17.29 11.09
CA ALA A 416 -24.11 -17.49 10.42
C ALA A 416 -24.24 -16.49 9.27
N PRO A 417 -24.43 -16.96 8.02
CA PRO A 417 -24.68 -16.08 6.89
C PRO A 417 -25.88 -15.19 7.16
N ALA A 418 -25.69 -13.88 7.03
CA ALA A 418 -26.75 -12.91 7.15
C ALA A 418 -27.24 -12.48 5.78
N GLU A 419 -28.48 -12.02 5.72
CA GLU A 419 -28.99 -11.37 4.53
C GLU A 419 -28.24 -10.04 4.33
N ILE A 420 -27.63 -9.87 3.15
CA ILE A 420 -26.84 -8.69 2.81
C ILE A 420 -27.69 -7.80 1.92
N SER A 421 -27.98 -6.60 2.39
CA SER A 421 -28.73 -5.61 1.63
C SER A 421 -27.91 -5.11 0.42
N ARG A 422 -28.62 -4.74 -0.64
CA ARG A 422 -28.02 -4.09 -1.81
C ARG A 422 -28.46 -2.63 -1.83
N PRO A 423 -27.54 -1.66 -1.69
CA PRO A 423 -27.90 -0.26 -1.81
C PRO A 423 -28.23 0.10 -3.26
N ASP A 424 -28.86 1.23 -3.46
CA ASP A 424 -28.94 1.84 -4.77
C ASP A 424 -27.58 2.46 -5.13
N TYR A 425 -26.86 1.81 -6.03
CA TYR A 425 -25.53 2.23 -6.48
C TYR A 425 -25.54 3.51 -7.33
N CYS A 426 -26.72 4.03 -7.68
CA CYS A 426 -26.89 5.29 -8.39
C CYS A 426 -27.19 6.48 -7.45
N SER A 427 -27.42 6.22 -6.16
CA SER A 427 -27.69 7.27 -5.19
C SER A 427 -26.51 8.24 -5.06
N PRO A 428 -26.77 9.56 -4.95
CA PRO A 428 -25.72 10.53 -4.68
C PRO A 428 -25.12 10.29 -3.31
N LEU A 429 -23.81 10.56 -3.19
CA LEU A 429 -23.10 10.53 -1.91
C LEU A 429 -23.37 11.83 -1.12
N LYS A 430 -22.88 11.92 0.11
CA LYS A 430 -22.91 13.18 0.88
C LYS A 430 -22.14 14.25 0.13
N ALA A 431 -22.77 15.41 -0.08
CA ALA A 431 -22.17 16.53 -0.76
C ALA A 431 -21.10 17.22 0.11
N ARG A 432 -20.11 17.85 -0.55
CA ARG A 432 -19.04 18.63 0.09
C ARG A 432 -18.41 17.94 1.31
N SER A 433 -18.07 16.68 1.11
CA SER A 433 -17.56 15.82 2.18
C SER A 433 -16.23 15.19 1.80
N LEU A 434 -15.40 14.94 2.81
CA LEU A 434 -14.18 14.14 2.74
C LEU A 434 -14.43 12.81 3.45
N ALA A 435 -14.08 11.71 2.83
CA ALA A 435 -13.99 10.42 3.49
C ALA A 435 -12.65 9.76 3.16
N PHE A 436 -12.13 9.00 4.10
CA PHE A 436 -10.95 8.18 3.91
C PHE A 436 -11.14 6.80 4.50
N SER A 437 -10.32 5.86 4.06
CA SER A 437 -10.23 4.52 4.64
C SER A 437 -8.77 4.07 4.70
N LEU A 438 -8.42 3.41 5.80
CA LEU A 438 -7.14 2.73 6.00
C LEU A 438 -7.39 1.23 6.03
N VAL A 439 -6.66 0.48 5.25
CA VAL A 439 -6.72 -0.98 5.14
C VAL A 439 -5.30 -1.54 5.15
N GLU A 440 -5.04 -2.56 5.94
CA GLU A 440 -3.76 -3.29 5.89
C GLU A 440 -3.85 -4.38 4.82
N GLY A 441 -3.36 -4.09 3.61
CA GLY A 441 -3.13 -5.10 2.58
C GLY A 441 -1.93 -6.00 2.94
N TRP A 442 -1.68 -7.03 2.16
CA TRP A 442 -0.55 -7.94 2.41
C TRP A 442 0.84 -7.29 2.26
N ARG A 443 0.95 -6.20 1.47
CA ARG A 443 2.17 -5.36 1.39
C ARG A 443 2.22 -4.31 2.49
N GLY A 444 1.07 -3.89 3.05
CA GLY A 444 1.00 -2.87 4.09
C GLY A 444 -0.18 -1.91 3.94
N GLU A 445 -0.02 -0.73 4.51
CA GLU A 445 -1.02 0.32 4.61
C GLU A 445 -1.47 0.86 3.25
N ILE A 446 -2.74 0.65 2.95
CA ILE A 446 -3.47 1.26 1.84
C ILE A 446 -4.32 2.40 2.39
N CYS A 447 -4.30 3.55 1.73
CA CYS A 447 -5.20 4.65 2.01
C CYS A 447 -5.96 5.07 0.74
N HIS A 448 -7.28 5.17 0.86
CA HIS A 448 -8.14 5.80 -0.14
C HIS A 448 -8.79 7.04 0.45
N VAL A 449 -8.79 8.14 -0.29
CA VAL A 449 -9.45 9.40 0.09
C VAL A 449 -10.36 9.86 -1.04
N ALA A 450 -11.58 10.26 -0.73
CA ALA A 450 -12.53 10.83 -1.67
C ALA A 450 -13.03 12.19 -1.21
N LEU A 451 -13.08 13.15 -2.12
CA LEU A 451 -13.73 14.45 -1.94
C LEU A 451 -14.96 14.50 -2.85
N THR A 452 -16.09 14.94 -2.32
CA THR A 452 -17.33 15.10 -3.09
C THR A 452 -17.63 16.57 -3.35
N ASP A 453 -18.24 16.83 -4.51
CA ASP A 453 -18.73 18.14 -4.90
C ASP A 453 -20.08 18.52 -4.24
N THR A 454 -20.68 19.62 -4.69
CA THR A 454 -21.98 20.11 -4.22
C THR A 454 -23.15 19.20 -4.52
N GLN A 455 -22.98 18.25 -5.42
CA GLN A 455 -24.01 17.31 -5.89
C GLN A 455 -23.83 15.90 -5.32
N GLY A 456 -22.77 15.68 -4.55
CA GLY A 456 -22.42 14.36 -4.02
C GLY A 456 -21.74 13.45 -5.06
N ALA A 457 -21.21 14.02 -6.14
CA ALA A 457 -20.35 13.30 -7.07
C ALA A 457 -18.90 13.29 -6.53
N ILE A 458 -18.14 12.24 -6.78
CA ILE A 458 -16.71 12.20 -6.46
C ILE A 458 -16.00 13.17 -7.40
N ALA A 459 -15.49 14.27 -6.86
CA ALA A 459 -14.73 15.28 -7.58
C ALA A 459 -13.23 14.97 -7.59
N THR A 460 -12.72 14.38 -6.49
CA THR A 460 -11.32 13.99 -6.37
C THR A 460 -11.23 12.64 -5.67
N TYR A 461 -10.36 11.79 -6.16
CA TYR A 461 -10.03 10.52 -5.54
C TYR A 461 -8.52 10.40 -5.43
N LYS A 462 -8.02 10.04 -4.24
CA LYS A 462 -6.58 9.87 -3.99
C LYS A 462 -6.31 8.51 -3.39
N ILE A 463 -5.20 7.90 -3.83
CA ILE A 463 -4.82 6.54 -3.46
C ILE A 463 -3.35 6.53 -3.01
N LYS A 464 -3.11 5.87 -1.87
CA LYS A 464 -1.76 5.49 -1.45
C LYS A 464 -1.68 3.97 -1.37
N ASP A 465 -0.89 3.37 -2.28
CA ASP A 465 -0.47 1.97 -2.20
C ASP A 465 0.79 1.87 -1.31
N PRO A 466 0.99 0.79 -0.54
CA PRO A 466 2.18 0.61 0.30
C PRO A 466 3.49 0.66 -0.48
N SER A 467 3.49 0.33 -1.78
CA SER A 467 4.67 0.38 -2.63
C SER A 467 5.20 1.79 -2.85
N LEU A 468 4.35 2.83 -2.70
CA LEU A 468 4.76 4.23 -2.86
C LEU A 468 5.99 4.60 -2.01
N HIS A 469 6.01 4.17 -0.75
CA HIS A 469 7.13 4.40 0.17
C HIS A 469 8.19 3.30 0.10
N ASN A 470 7.77 2.04 -0.08
CA ASN A 470 8.66 0.90 0.07
C ASN A 470 9.66 0.72 -1.10
N TRP A 471 9.44 1.36 -2.25
CA TRP A 471 10.43 1.37 -3.34
C TRP A 471 11.76 2.00 -2.93
N LEU A 472 11.72 3.05 -2.09
CA LEU A 472 12.96 3.63 -1.54
C LEU A 472 13.63 2.68 -0.55
N ALA A 473 12.87 1.87 0.19
CA ALA A 473 13.42 0.85 1.07
C ALA A 473 14.21 -0.21 0.28
N LEU A 474 13.70 -0.65 -0.88
CA LEU A 474 14.44 -1.54 -1.77
C LEU A 474 15.75 -0.91 -2.26
N ALA A 475 15.73 0.36 -2.67
CA ALA A 475 16.93 1.06 -3.11
C ALA A 475 18.00 1.16 -1.98
N LEU A 476 17.56 1.30 -0.73
CA LEU A 476 18.45 1.28 0.43
C LEU A 476 18.97 -0.14 0.76
N ALA A 477 18.12 -1.16 0.63
CA ALA A 477 18.48 -2.54 0.90
C ALA A 477 19.62 -3.07 0.03
N VAL A 478 19.75 -2.56 -1.19
CA VAL A 478 20.74 -3.04 -2.17
C VAL A 478 22.10 -2.36 -2.00
N ARG A 479 22.20 -1.28 -1.22
CA ARG A 479 23.47 -0.57 -1.01
C ARG A 479 24.45 -1.41 -0.22
N GLY A 480 25.65 -1.58 -0.78
CA GLY A 480 26.70 -2.39 -0.17
C GLY A 480 26.60 -3.88 -0.48
N GLU A 481 25.51 -4.30 -1.14
CA GLU A 481 25.34 -5.68 -1.61
C GLU A 481 26.02 -5.91 -2.95
N GLY A 482 26.21 -7.17 -3.32
CA GLY A 482 26.55 -7.54 -4.67
C GLY A 482 25.39 -7.30 -5.64
N ILE A 483 25.68 -6.86 -6.88
CA ILE A 483 24.62 -6.67 -7.88
C ILE A 483 23.84 -7.98 -8.15
N SER A 484 24.47 -9.13 -7.97
CA SER A 484 23.87 -10.47 -8.07
C SER A 484 22.84 -10.76 -6.96
N ASP A 485 22.83 -9.99 -5.86
CA ASP A 485 21.86 -10.14 -4.77
C ASP A 485 20.61 -9.28 -4.97
N PHE A 486 20.61 -8.41 -5.99
CA PHE A 486 19.43 -7.57 -6.29
C PHE A 486 18.14 -8.37 -6.55
N PRO A 487 18.13 -9.49 -7.31
CA PRO A 487 16.90 -10.27 -7.51
C PRO A 487 16.29 -10.75 -6.19
N ILE A 488 17.08 -11.29 -5.27
CA ILE A 488 16.61 -11.75 -3.96
C ILE A 488 16.09 -10.59 -3.14
N CYS A 489 16.83 -9.46 -3.10
CA CYS A 489 16.39 -8.26 -2.41
C CYS A 489 15.05 -7.77 -2.98
N ASN A 490 14.93 -7.61 -4.30
CA ASN A 490 13.72 -7.17 -4.97
C ASN A 490 12.53 -8.09 -4.69
N LYS A 491 12.72 -9.41 -4.85
CA LYS A 491 11.69 -10.40 -4.59
C LYS A 491 11.24 -10.41 -3.13
N SER A 492 12.15 -10.16 -2.17
CA SER A 492 11.81 -10.13 -0.75
C SER A 492 10.84 -9.00 -0.39
N PHE A 493 10.89 -7.87 -1.11
CA PHE A 493 9.89 -6.79 -0.99
C PHE A 493 8.64 -7.07 -1.82
N ASN A 494 8.80 -7.57 -3.04
CA ASN A 494 7.76 -7.82 -4.04
C ASN A 494 6.78 -6.65 -4.20
N LEU A 495 7.32 -5.48 -4.54
CA LEU A 495 6.56 -4.23 -4.64
C LEU A 495 5.72 -4.19 -5.93
N SER A 496 4.62 -3.45 -5.87
CA SER A 496 3.72 -3.24 -7.00
C SER A 496 4.16 -2.04 -7.83
N TYR A 497 4.44 -2.25 -9.10
CA TYR A 497 4.69 -1.18 -10.08
C TYR A 497 3.36 -0.46 -10.38
N CYS A 498 2.34 -1.21 -10.75
CA CYS A 498 1.02 -0.66 -11.07
C CYS A 498 0.31 -0.01 -9.86
N GLY A 499 0.56 -0.49 -8.64
CA GLY A 499 0.05 0.15 -7.42
C GLY A 499 0.77 1.47 -7.10
N HIS A 500 2.08 1.57 -7.42
CA HIS A 500 2.83 2.82 -7.31
C HIS A 500 2.39 3.83 -8.36
N ASP A 501 2.23 3.39 -9.61
CA ASP A 501 2.06 4.28 -10.77
C ASP A 501 0.62 4.79 -10.93
N LEU A 502 -0.41 4.04 -10.48
CA LEU A 502 -1.85 4.34 -10.54
C LEU A 502 -2.41 4.56 -11.98
#